data_018cf16bfbeeae791342f7fa1ac4af8f
#
_entry.id   018cf16bfbeeae791342f7fa1ac4af8f
#
_cell.length_a   1.000
_cell.length_b   1.000
_cell.length_c   1.000
_cell.angle_alpha   90.00
_cell.angle_beta   90.00
_cell.angle_gamma   90.00
#
_symmetry.space_group_name_H-M   'P 1'
#
loop_
_entity.id
_entity.type
_entity.pdbx_description
1 polymer ?
#
loop_
_entity_poly.entity_id
_entity_poly.type
_entity_poly.pdbx_seq_one_letter_code
_entity_poly.pdbx_strand_id
1 'polypeptide(L)'
;MFEDLSGKSALVTGASGGLGLHFATVLARHGVAVTLAARRQSALEAAGKVIAAAGGTAHSLALDVADSASIANALGDRPFDILINNAGISGAGRAADLSEAEWDAVLDTNLKGVFLVAQAVARGMRESGKGGAIVNIASILGHRVAGGVSAYAASKAGVIQLTKALALEWARDGLRVNALCPGYIETDINRDFFATEAGQQLVKRIPQRRLGRPEELDGALLLLASAAGSYITGATIEVDGGHLVSSL
;
A
#
# COMPACT_ATOMS: atom_id res chain seq x y z
N MET A 1 0.20 -23.00 -0.01
CA MET A 1 0.83 -22.26 1.13
C MET A 1 -0.08 -21.15 1.67
N PHE A 2 -0.87 -20.47 0.84
CA PHE A 2 -1.74 -19.36 1.22
C PHE A 2 -3.23 -19.72 1.10
N GLU A 3 -3.60 -20.97 1.36
CA GLU A 3 -4.97 -21.50 1.23
C GLU A 3 -5.96 -20.84 2.21
N ASP A 4 -5.44 -20.35 3.35
CA ASP A 4 -6.20 -19.62 4.36
C ASP A 4 -6.71 -18.25 3.89
N LEU A 5 -6.26 -17.76 2.75
CA LEU A 5 -6.78 -16.54 2.12
C LEU A 5 -8.14 -16.76 1.45
N SER A 6 -8.44 -17.98 0.99
CA SER A 6 -9.70 -18.29 0.32
C SER A 6 -10.90 -18.00 1.22
N GLY A 7 -11.88 -17.30 0.67
CA GLY A 7 -13.10 -16.89 1.39
C GLY A 7 -12.94 -15.66 2.29
N LYS A 8 -11.73 -15.09 2.42
CA LYS A 8 -11.53 -13.82 3.14
C LYS A 8 -11.96 -12.61 2.31
N SER A 9 -12.14 -11.49 2.99
CA SER A 9 -12.46 -10.19 2.42
C SER A 9 -11.29 -9.22 2.57
N ALA A 10 -11.01 -8.42 1.54
CA ALA A 10 -9.94 -7.42 1.59
C ALA A 10 -10.40 -6.05 1.09
N LEU A 11 -9.93 -5.00 1.75
CA LEU A 11 -9.98 -3.64 1.24
C LEU A 11 -8.60 -3.26 0.67
N VAL A 12 -8.57 -2.76 -0.58
CA VAL A 12 -7.34 -2.27 -1.21
C VAL A 12 -7.54 -0.81 -1.61
N THR A 13 -6.82 0.12 -1.00
CA THR A 13 -6.90 1.55 -1.36
C THR A 13 -5.96 1.89 -2.51
N GLY A 14 -6.33 2.89 -3.32
CA GLY A 14 -5.58 3.23 -4.52
C GLY A 14 -5.62 2.14 -5.61
N ALA A 15 -6.69 1.33 -5.63
CA ALA A 15 -6.80 0.14 -6.47
C ALA A 15 -7.31 0.39 -7.90
N SER A 16 -7.39 1.65 -8.33
CA SER A 16 -7.80 2.00 -9.71
C SER A 16 -6.73 1.75 -10.78
N GLY A 17 -5.52 1.32 -10.39
CA GLY A 17 -4.38 1.04 -11.29
C GLY A 17 -3.09 0.78 -10.51
N GLY A 18 -1.99 0.61 -11.23
CA GLY A 18 -0.66 0.43 -10.67
C GLY A 18 -0.56 -0.71 -9.66
N LEU A 19 0.22 -0.52 -8.60
CA LEU A 19 0.44 -1.54 -7.58
C LEU A 19 -0.86 -1.91 -6.82
N GLY A 20 -1.77 -0.96 -6.60
CA GLY A 20 -3.03 -1.27 -5.91
C GLY A 20 -3.90 -2.26 -6.67
N LEU A 21 -4.04 -2.10 -8.00
CA LEU A 21 -4.75 -3.07 -8.84
C LEU A 21 -4.00 -4.40 -8.88
N HIS A 22 -2.66 -4.37 -8.96
CA HIS A 22 -1.84 -5.57 -8.93
C HIS A 22 -2.08 -6.37 -7.63
N PHE A 23 -1.98 -5.73 -6.46
CA PHE A 23 -2.21 -6.37 -5.17
C PHE A 23 -3.63 -6.95 -5.03
N ALA A 24 -4.64 -6.20 -5.49
CA ALA A 24 -6.01 -6.68 -5.51
C ALA A 24 -6.17 -7.92 -6.40
N THR A 25 -5.53 -7.93 -7.57
CA THR A 25 -5.54 -9.08 -8.50
C THR A 25 -4.86 -10.30 -7.89
N VAL A 26 -3.73 -10.11 -7.22
CA VAL A 26 -3.00 -11.21 -6.53
C VAL A 26 -3.88 -11.81 -5.43
N LEU A 27 -4.48 -10.99 -4.57
CA LEU A 27 -5.38 -11.47 -3.52
C LEU A 27 -6.61 -12.21 -4.10
N ALA A 28 -7.22 -11.66 -5.15
CA ALA A 28 -8.38 -12.27 -5.80
C ALA A 28 -8.05 -13.65 -6.41
N ARG A 29 -6.86 -13.84 -6.99
CA ARG A 29 -6.37 -15.14 -7.47
C ARG A 29 -6.23 -16.19 -6.36
N HIS A 30 -6.09 -15.75 -5.11
CA HIS A 30 -6.08 -16.63 -3.93
C HIS A 30 -7.45 -16.77 -3.27
N GLY A 31 -8.54 -16.41 -3.98
CA GLY A 31 -9.92 -16.60 -3.51
C GLY A 31 -10.40 -15.54 -2.52
N VAL A 32 -9.67 -14.41 -2.40
CA VAL A 32 -10.11 -13.27 -1.56
C VAL A 32 -11.15 -12.45 -2.32
N ALA A 33 -12.27 -12.11 -1.67
CA ALA A 33 -13.23 -11.13 -2.18
C ALA A 33 -12.66 -9.72 -1.95
N VAL A 34 -12.24 -9.03 -3.03
CA VAL A 34 -11.55 -7.74 -2.91
C VAL A 34 -12.49 -6.56 -3.11
N THR A 35 -12.43 -5.57 -2.23
CA THR A 35 -13.04 -4.26 -2.39
C THR A 35 -11.97 -3.27 -2.88
N LEU A 36 -12.13 -2.83 -4.12
CA LEU A 36 -11.27 -1.86 -4.79
C LEU A 36 -11.70 -0.46 -4.39
N ALA A 37 -10.86 0.30 -3.71
CA ALA A 37 -11.17 1.65 -3.25
C ALA A 37 -10.29 2.70 -3.90
N ALA A 38 -10.90 3.73 -4.51
CA ALA A 38 -10.26 4.91 -5.07
C ALA A 38 -11.32 5.99 -5.36
N ARG A 39 -10.87 7.19 -5.75
CA ARG A 39 -11.77 8.33 -6.03
C ARG A 39 -12.58 8.16 -7.33
N ARG A 40 -12.02 7.53 -8.36
CA ARG A 40 -12.61 7.45 -9.71
C ARG A 40 -13.38 6.16 -9.89
N GLN A 41 -14.71 6.23 -9.80
CA GLN A 41 -15.61 5.08 -9.91
C GLN A 41 -15.43 4.31 -11.23
N SER A 42 -15.36 5.01 -12.38
CA SER A 42 -15.20 4.36 -13.69
C SER A 42 -13.90 3.55 -13.81
N ALA A 43 -12.81 4.03 -13.21
CA ALA A 43 -11.55 3.31 -13.19
C ALA A 43 -11.60 2.07 -12.27
N LEU A 44 -12.36 2.14 -11.16
CA LEU A 44 -12.61 0.98 -10.29
C LEU A 44 -13.44 -0.09 -10.99
N GLU A 45 -14.46 0.31 -11.75
CA GLU A 45 -15.27 -0.62 -12.54
C GLU A 45 -14.45 -1.33 -13.62
N ALA A 46 -13.57 -0.59 -14.30
CA ALA A 46 -12.64 -1.18 -15.27
C ALA A 46 -11.68 -2.19 -14.59
N ALA A 47 -11.12 -1.82 -13.44
CA ALA A 47 -10.27 -2.70 -12.63
C ALA A 47 -11.03 -3.96 -12.15
N GLY A 48 -12.28 -3.80 -11.70
CA GLY A 48 -13.13 -4.92 -11.30
C GLY A 48 -13.40 -5.91 -12.45
N LYS A 49 -13.59 -5.41 -13.68
CA LYS A 49 -13.75 -6.27 -14.88
C LYS A 49 -12.50 -7.10 -15.15
N VAL A 50 -11.30 -6.54 -14.95
CA VAL A 50 -10.03 -7.28 -15.12
C VAL A 50 -9.96 -8.44 -14.13
N ILE A 51 -10.30 -8.20 -12.86
CA ILE A 51 -10.30 -9.24 -11.81
C ILE A 51 -11.36 -10.31 -12.10
N ALA A 52 -12.57 -9.89 -12.47
CA ALA A 52 -13.67 -10.80 -12.79
C ALA A 52 -13.34 -11.69 -14.01
N ALA A 53 -12.73 -11.14 -15.05
CA ALA A 53 -12.27 -11.89 -16.21
C ALA A 53 -11.22 -12.95 -15.86
N ALA A 54 -10.45 -12.75 -14.79
CA ALA A 54 -9.51 -13.73 -14.24
C ALA A 54 -10.16 -14.71 -13.22
N GLY A 55 -11.48 -14.70 -13.06
CA GLY A 55 -12.23 -15.57 -12.16
C GLY A 55 -12.28 -15.12 -10.69
N GLY A 56 -11.79 -13.91 -10.40
CA GLY A 56 -11.82 -13.35 -9.04
C GLY A 56 -13.12 -12.60 -8.72
N THR A 57 -13.33 -12.29 -7.44
CA THR A 57 -14.45 -11.47 -6.96
C THR A 57 -13.96 -10.07 -6.59
N ALA A 58 -14.54 -9.05 -7.19
CA ALA A 58 -14.18 -7.65 -6.92
C ALA A 58 -15.43 -6.76 -6.78
N HIS A 59 -15.39 -5.84 -5.82
CA HIS A 59 -16.38 -4.80 -5.59
C HIS A 59 -15.72 -3.43 -5.70
N SER A 60 -16.42 -2.44 -6.22
CA SER A 60 -15.93 -1.06 -6.32
C SER A 60 -16.47 -0.22 -5.17
N LEU A 61 -15.60 0.63 -4.60
CA LEU A 61 -15.94 1.55 -3.52
C LEU A 61 -15.31 2.92 -3.79
N ALA A 62 -16.13 3.93 -4.05
CA ALA A 62 -15.65 5.30 -4.15
C ALA A 62 -15.16 5.77 -2.78
N LEU A 63 -13.87 6.15 -2.69
CA LEU A 63 -13.22 6.53 -1.44
C LEU A 63 -12.12 7.55 -1.71
N ASP A 64 -12.18 8.70 -1.06
CA ASP A 64 -11.03 9.61 -0.93
C ASP A 64 -10.41 9.43 0.47
N VAL A 65 -9.17 8.93 0.50
CA VAL A 65 -8.44 8.69 1.76
C VAL A 65 -7.98 9.97 2.45
N ALA A 66 -7.95 11.10 1.74
CA ALA A 66 -7.63 12.41 2.32
C ALA A 66 -8.85 13.09 2.98
N ASP A 67 -10.06 12.57 2.76
CA ASP A 67 -11.31 13.09 3.29
C ASP A 67 -11.91 12.17 4.38
N SER A 68 -11.91 12.63 5.62
CA SER A 68 -12.44 11.86 6.76
C SER A 68 -13.94 11.57 6.64
N ALA A 69 -14.72 12.46 6.04
CA ALA A 69 -16.15 12.22 5.80
C ALA A 69 -16.35 11.13 4.73
N SER A 70 -15.55 11.16 3.67
CA SER A 70 -15.54 10.08 2.66
C SER A 70 -15.21 8.72 3.29
N ILE A 71 -14.20 8.66 4.16
CA ILE A 71 -13.82 7.43 4.87
C ILE A 71 -14.97 6.92 5.74
N ALA A 72 -15.56 7.78 6.58
CA ALA A 72 -16.64 7.42 7.48
C ALA A 72 -17.87 6.91 6.71
N ASN A 73 -18.25 7.59 5.63
CA ASN A 73 -19.41 7.23 4.82
C ASN A 73 -19.19 5.93 4.02
N ALA A 74 -17.98 5.71 3.50
CA ALA A 74 -17.69 4.57 2.64
C ALA A 74 -17.43 3.29 3.42
N LEU A 75 -16.72 3.37 4.55
CA LEU A 75 -16.29 2.19 5.30
C LEU A 75 -17.33 1.78 6.36
N GLY A 76 -17.87 2.74 7.15
CA GLY A 76 -18.80 2.44 8.23
C GLY A 76 -18.28 1.30 9.11
N ASP A 77 -19.15 0.35 9.44
CA ASP A 77 -18.82 -0.85 10.22
C ASP A 77 -18.59 -2.09 9.34
N ARG A 78 -18.14 -1.89 8.08
CA ARG A 78 -17.88 -3.01 7.16
C ARG A 78 -16.71 -3.86 7.67
N PRO A 79 -16.92 -5.15 7.92
CA PRO A 79 -15.84 -6.03 8.34
C PRO A 79 -14.97 -6.39 7.13
N PHE A 80 -13.66 -6.29 7.30
CA PHE A 80 -12.66 -6.81 6.38
C PHE A 80 -11.68 -7.69 7.18
N ASP A 81 -11.18 -8.77 6.55
CA ASP A 81 -10.12 -9.60 7.14
C ASP A 81 -8.73 -9.03 6.84
N ILE A 82 -8.61 -8.31 5.71
CA ILE A 82 -7.34 -7.79 5.20
C ILE A 82 -7.52 -6.34 4.76
N LEU A 83 -6.55 -5.48 5.12
CA LEU A 83 -6.43 -4.13 4.58
C LEU A 83 -5.07 -3.98 3.89
N ILE A 84 -5.08 -3.53 2.62
CA ILE A 84 -3.90 -3.05 1.90
C ILE A 84 -4.02 -1.53 1.74
N ASN A 85 -3.31 -0.80 2.59
CA ASN A 85 -3.22 0.65 2.55
C ASN A 85 -2.17 1.07 1.51
N ASN A 86 -2.62 1.19 0.25
CA ASN A 86 -1.73 1.47 -0.87
C ASN A 86 -1.92 2.88 -1.48
N ALA A 87 -3.07 3.54 -1.25
CA ALA A 87 -3.28 4.87 -1.78
C ALA A 87 -2.15 5.84 -1.41
N GLY A 88 -1.64 6.58 -2.40
CA GLY A 88 -0.55 7.52 -2.19
C GLY A 88 -0.24 8.34 -3.43
N ILE A 89 0.42 9.48 -3.21
CA ILE A 89 0.94 10.38 -4.23
C ILE A 89 2.41 10.67 -3.96
N SER A 90 3.20 10.88 -5.01
CA SER A 90 4.64 11.12 -4.83
C SER A 90 4.95 12.56 -4.39
N GLY A 91 4.27 13.53 -4.95
CA GLY A 91 4.65 14.95 -4.80
C GLY A 91 6.12 15.15 -5.22
N ALA A 92 6.39 16.00 -6.16
CA ALA A 92 7.77 16.26 -6.61
C ALA A 92 8.03 17.75 -6.62
N GLY A 93 9.21 18.16 -6.12
CA GLY A 93 9.62 19.56 -6.08
C GLY A 93 10.83 19.76 -5.16
N ARG A 94 11.55 20.86 -5.36
CA ARG A 94 12.63 21.24 -4.45
C ARG A 94 12.01 21.69 -3.11
N ALA A 95 12.58 21.24 -2.00
CA ALA A 95 12.03 21.52 -0.68
C ALA A 95 11.87 23.03 -0.39
N ALA A 96 12.78 23.87 -0.96
CA ALA A 96 12.69 25.31 -0.79
C ALA A 96 11.52 25.98 -1.53
N ASP A 97 10.99 25.30 -2.55
CA ASP A 97 9.96 25.85 -3.44
C ASP A 97 8.59 25.16 -3.21
N LEU A 98 8.55 24.12 -2.36
CA LEU A 98 7.34 23.35 -2.06
C LEU A 98 6.36 24.23 -1.25
N SER A 99 5.15 24.39 -1.77
CA SER A 99 4.09 25.09 -1.05
C SER A 99 3.53 24.24 0.11
N GLU A 100 2.95 24.91 1.11
CA GLU A 100 2.24 24.24 2.21
C GLU A 100 1.14 23.30 1.69
N ALA A 101 0.35 23.75 0.70
CA ALA A 101 -0.72 22.94 0.10
C ALA A 101 -0.20 21.67 -0.58
N GLU A 102 0.94 21.72 -1.25
CA GLU A 102 1.57 20.52 -1.85
C GLU A 102 2.12 19.58 -0.78
N TRP A 103 2.72 20.13 0.27
CA TRP A 103 3.13 19.36 1.44
C TRP A 103 1.94 18.65 2.08
N ASP A 104 0.88 19.41 2.42
CA ASP A 104 -0.32 18.88 3.06
C ASP A 104 -1.00 17.81 2.22
N ALA A 105 -1.13 18.01 0.92
CA ALA A 105 -1.72 17.01 0.02
C ALA A 105 -1.00 15.65 0.09
N VAL A 106 0.33 15.66 0.21
CA VAL A 106 1.13 14.43 0.35
C VAL A 106 0.93 13.81 1.73
N LEU A 107 1.01 14.60 2.81
CA LEU A 107 0.85 14.10 4.18
C LEU A 107 -0.58 13.61 4.43
N ASP A 108 -1.59 14.35 3.98
CA ASP A 108 -3.00 13.99 4.14
C ASP A 108 -3.31 12.66 3.41
N THR A 109 -2.79 12.47 2.19
CA THR A 109 -3.01 11.22 1.46
C THR A 109 -2.18 10.07 2.03
N ASN A 110 -0.85 10.25 2.16
CA ASN A 110 0.08 9.15 2.37
C ASN A 110 0.23 8.74 3.84
N LEU A 111 -0.07 9.62 4.79
CA LEU A 111 0.12 9.35 6.22
C LEU A 111 -1.20 9.44 7.00
N LYS A 112 -1.88 10.59 6.98
CA LYS A 112 -3.15 10.76 7.67
C LYS A 112 -4.22 9.83 7.13
N GLY A 113 -4.34 9.71 5.80
CA GLY A 113 -5.26 8.79 5.14
C GLY A 113 -5.00 7.33 5.50
N VAL A 114 -3.71 6.91 5.53
CA VAL A 114 -3.32 5.57 5.98
C VAL A 114 -3.79 5.31 7.41
N PHE A 115 -3.61 6.28 8.32
CA PHE A 115 -4.07 6.16 9.71
C PHE A 115 -5.59 6.06 9.80
N LEU A 116 -6.32 6.97 9.15
CA LEU A 116 -7.79 7.02 9.25
C LEU A 116 -8.45 5.79 8.65
N VAL A 117 -7.97 5.30 7.51
CA VAL A 117 -8.47 4.06 6.90
C VAL A 117 -8.13 2.85 7.78
N ALA A 118 -6.90 2.76 8.29
CA ALA A 118 -6.51 1.68 9.21
C ALA A 118 -7.39 1.69 10.48
N GLN A 119 -7.65 2.87 11.05
CA GLN A 119 -8.51 3.02 12.24
C GLN A 119 -9.95 2.56 11.96
N ALA A 120 -10.53 2.97 10.84
CA ALA A 120 -11.90 2.59 10.48
C ALA A 120 -12.02 1.07 10.29
N VAL A 121 -11.10 0.46 9.53
CA VAL A 121 -11.10 -0.99 9.28
C VAL A 121 -10.79 -1.77 10.57
N ALA A 122 -9.84 -1.31 11.39
CA ALA A 122 -9.51 -1.97 12.64
C ALA A 122 -10.69 -2.03 13.63
N ARG A 123 -11.59 -1.03 13.64
CA ARG A 123 -12.82 -1.08 14.45
C ARG A 123 -13.69 -2.29 14.06
N GLY A 124 -13.99 -2.46 12.77
CA GLY A 124 -14.75 -3.61 12.28
C GLY A 124 -14.04 -4.95 12.53
N MET A 125 -12.69 -5.01 12.38
CA MET A 125 -11.93 -6.22 12.70
C MET A 125 -12.05 -6.59 14.19
N ARG A 126 -11.94 -5.60 15.10
CA ARG A 126 -12.06 -5.80 16.55
C ARG A 126 -13.48 -6.26 16.93
N GLU A 127 -14.50 -5.61 16.40
CA GLU A 127 -15.91 -5.97 16.64
C GLU A 127 -16.23 -7.39 16.17
N SER A 128 -15.63 -7.85 15.09
CA SER A 128 -15.78 -9.22 14.61
C SER A 128 -15.15 -10.27 15.54
N GLY A 129 -14.18 -9.89 16.36
CA GLY A 129 -13.39 -10.78 17.23
C GLY A 129 -12.50 -11.77 16.50
N LYS A 130 -12.36 -11.66 15.16
CA LYS A 130 -11.59 -12.62 14.34
C LYS A 130 -10.13 -12.20 14.13
N GLY A 131 -9.77 -10.98 14.57
CA GLY A 131 -8.48 -10.38 14.22
C GLY A 131 -8.42 -9.94 12.76
N GLY A 132 -7.22 -9.68 12.25
CA GLY A 132 -7.03 -9.25 10.86
C GLY A 132 -5.58 -8.91 10.50
N ALA A 133 -5.34 -8.65 9.21
CA ALA A 133 -4.05 -8.26 8.69
C ALA A 133 -4.12 -6.89 8.00
N ILE A 134 -3.27 -5.97 8.42
CA ILE A 134 -3.11 -4.64 7.81
C ILE A 134 -1.71 -4.55 7.21
N VAL A 135 -1.63 -4.30 5.91
CA VAL A 135 -0.37 -4.10 5.18
C VAL A 135 -0.35 -2.66 4.67
N ASN A 136 0.51 -1.85 5.24
CA ASN A 136 0.75 -0.48 4.80
C ASN A 136 1.82 -0.46 3.70
N ILE A 137 1.54 0.10 2.54
CA ILE A 137 2.52 0.25 1.47
C ILE A 137 3.34 1.52 1.75
N ALA A 138 4.52 1.31 2.34
CA ALA A 138 5.49 2.35 2.60
C ALA A 138 6.41 2.58 1.37
N SER A 139 7.70 2.70 1.57
CA SER A 139 8.73 2.80 0.53
C SER A 139 10.11 2.66 1.18
N ILE A 140 11.11 2.26 0.42
CA ILE A 140 12.52 2.41 0.85
C ILE A 140 12.88 3.88 1.13
N LEU A 141 12.16 4.84 0.54
CA LEU A 141 12.33 6.27 0.82
C LEU A 141 11.79 6.69 2.20
N GLY A 142 11.17 5.81 2.95
CA GLY A 142 10.92 5.98 4.38
C GLY A 142 12.14 5.64 5.26
N HIS A 143 13.13 4.94 4.72
CA HIS A 143 14.39 4.59 5.40
C HIS A 143 15.58 5.40 4.89
N ARG A 144 15.58 5.77 3.61
CA ARG A 144 16.61 6.60 2.98
C ARG A 144 15.95 7.77 2.25
N VAL A 145 16.75 8.68 1.72
CA VAL A 145 16.25 9.90 1.07
C VAL A 145 16.62 9.96 -0.40
N ALA A 146 15.82 10.70 -1.17
CA ALA A 146 16.14 11.14 -2.51
C ALA A 146 15.82 12.62 -2.66
N GLY A 147 16.55 13.33 -3.52
CA GLY A 147 16.29 14.74 -3.79
C GLY A 147 14.92 14.96 -4.46
N GLY A 148 14.27 16.08 -4.14
CA GLY A 148 13.03 16.49 -4.79
C GLY A 148 11.76 15.75 -4.33
N VAL A 149 11.81 14.97 -3.24
CA VAL A 149 10.66 14.19 -2.73
C VAL A 149 10.57 14.25 -1.19
N SER A 150 10.87 15.40 -0.60
CA SER A 150 10.95 15.56 0.85
C SER A 150 9.65 15.21 1.58
N ALA A 151 8.49 15.72 1.12
CA ALA A 151 7.19 15.42 1.70
C ALA A 151 6.86 13.92 1.59
N TYR A 152 7.15 13.31 0.43
CA TYR A 152 6.94 11.88 0.23
C TYR A 152 7.79 11.05 1.19
N ALA A 153 9.10 11.32 1.27
CA ALA A 153 10.01 10.61 2.17
C ALA A 153 9.57 10.74 3.63
N ALA A 154 9.21 11.95 4.08
CA ALA A 154 8.68 12.18 5.41
C ALA A 154 7.40 11.39 5.66
N SER A 155 6.44 11.40 4.70
CA SER A 155 5.19 10.63 4.82
C SER A 155 5.44 9.13 4.94
N LYS A 156 6.38 8.57 4.15
CA LYS A 156 6.68 7.13 4.16
C LYS A 156 7.47 6.70 5.40
N ALA A 157 8.34 7.57 5.93
CA ALA A 157 8.96 7.38 7.24
C ALA A 157 7.90 7.39 8.36
N GLY A 158 6.93 8.32 8.29
CA GLY A 158 5.77 8.36 9.19
C GLY A 158 4.95 7.07 9.14
N VAL A 159 4.68 6.51 7.95
CA VAL A 159 3.95 5.25 7.78
C VAL A 159 4.70 4.08 8.43
N ILE A 160 6.03 4.01 8.28
CA ILE A 160 6.85 2.98 8.93
C ILE A 160 6.72 3.05 10.45
N GLN A 161 6.84 4.24 11.03
CA GLN A 161 6.73 4.41 12.48
C GLN A 161 5.30 4.19 12.97
N LEU A 162 4.28 4.69 12.22
CA LEU A 162 2.88 4.45 12.49
C LEU A 162 2.55 2.95 12.52
N THR A 163 3.09 2.18 11.57
CA THR A 163 2.93 0.72 11.50
C THR A 163 3.35 0.05 12.81
N LYS A 164 4.50 0.46 13.38
CA LYS A 164 5.00 -0.09 14.66
C LYS A 164 4.10 0.27 15.84
N ALA A 165 3.63 1.52 15.88
CA ALA A 165 2.73 1.99 16.94
C ALA A 165 1.41 1.22 16.91
N LEU A 166 0.76 1.13 15.74
CA LEU A 166 -0.50 0.40 15.58
C LEU A 166 -0.35 -1.10 15.85
N ALA A 167 0.77 -1.70 15.45
CA ALA A 167 1.07 -3.10 15.74
C ALA A 167 1.12 -3.36 17.25
N LEU A 168 1.78 -2.47 18.00
CA LEU A 168 1.86 -2.57 19.45
C LEU A 168 0.48 -2.42 20.11
N GLU A 169 -0.27 -1.40 19.70
CA GLU A 169 -1.56 -1.07 20.30
C GLU A 169 -2.63 -2.14 20.04
N TRP A 170 -2.64 -2.72 18.83
CA TRP A 170 -3.72 -3.62 18.39
C TRP A 170 -3.39 -5.11 18.45
N ALA A 171 -2.18 -5.46 18.92
CA ALA A 171 -1.76 -6.87 19.03
C ALA A 171 -2.71 -7.72 19.87
N ARG A 172 -3.22 -7.17 20.99
CA ARG A 172 -4.14 -7.90 21.88
C ARG A 172 -5.53 -8.11 21.28
N ASP A 173 -5.88 -7.34 20.26
CA ASP A 173 -7.12 -7.52 19.49
C ASP A 173 -6.95 -8.55 18.35
N GLY A 174 -5.80 -9.20 18.25
CA GLY A 174 -5.48 -10.16 17.20
C GLY A 174 -5.18 -9.53 15.84
N LEU A 175 -4.92 -8.20 15.78
CA LEU A 175 -4.58 -7.52 14.55
C LEU A 175 -3.06 -7.50 14.35
N ARG A 176 -2.64 -7.79 13.13
CA ARG A 176 -1.25 -7.67 12.70
C ARG A 176 -1.13 -6.47 11.76
N VAL A 177 -0.20 -5.59 12.03
CA VAL A 177 0.05 -4.38 11.23
C VAL A 177 1.50 -4.39 10.79
N ASN A 178 1.74 -4.46 9.48
CA ASN A 178 3.09 -4.49 8.91
C ASN A 178 3.21 -3.52 7.74
N ALA A 179 4.43 -3.19 7.35
CA ALA A 179 4.73 -2.37 6.20
C ALA A 179 5.46 -3.18 5.12
N LEU A 180 5.03 -3.04 3.87
CA LEU A 180 5.79 -3.42 2.70
C LEU A 180 6.48 -2.17 2.15
N CYS A 181 7.79 -2.25 1.95
CA CYS A 181 8.64 -1.14 1.51
C CYS A 181 9.22 -1.43 0.11
N PRO A 182 8.47 -1.16 -0.98
CA PRO A 182 9.00 -1.34 -2.32
C PRO A 182 10.17 -0.40 -2.61
N GLY A 183 11.13 -0.90 -3.40
CA GLY A 183 12.09 -0.08 -4.12
C GLY A 183 11.48 0.55 -5.37
N TYR A 184 12.29 0.70 -6.40
CA TYR A 184 11.82 1.17 -7.70
C TYR A 184 11.22 0.00 -8.49
N ILE A 185 9.89 -0.04 -8.54
CA ILE A 185 9.11 -1.05 -9.27
C ILE A 185 8.62 -0.43 -10.57
N GLU A 186 8.78 -1.14 -11.68
CA GLU A 186 8.29 -0.69 -12.98
C GLU A 186 6.76 -0.67 -12.99
N THR A 187 6.20 0.48 -13.35
CA THR A 187 4.76 0.68 -13.53
C THR A 187 4.54 1.59 -14.74
N ASP A 188 3.34 1.61 -15.31
CA ASP A 188 3.02 2.49 -16.43
C ASP A 188 3.26 3.98 -16.10
N ILE A 189 3.11 4.36 -14.82
CA ILE A 189 3.28 5.75 -14.37
C ILE A 189 4.74 6.22 -14.42
N ASN A 190 5.70 5.34 -14.22
CA ASN A 190 7.12 5.71 -14.08
C ASN A 190 8.01 5.24 -15.25
N ARG A 191 7.44 4.52 -16.21
CA ARG A 191 8.18 3.97 -17.38
C ARG A 191 8.94 5.05 -18.14
N ASP A 192 8.28 6.17 -18.44
CA ASP A 192 8.89 7.26 -19.21
C ASP A 192 10.06 7.90 -18.46
N PHE A 193 9.94 8.08 -17.14
CA PHE A 193 11.06 8.58 -16.33
C PHE A 193 12.27 7.65 -16.40
N PHE A 194 12.06 6.33 -16.26
CA PHE A 194 13.16 5.37 -16.28
C PHE A 194 13.77 5.16 -17.67
N ALA A 195 13.10 5.61 -18.73
CA ALA A 195 13.67 5.69 -20.07
C ALA A 195 14.67 6.87 -20.25
N THR A 196 14.61 7.87 -19.36
CA THR A 196 15.54 9.01 -19.40
C THR A 196 16.94 8.64 -18.89
N GLU A 197 17.94 9.47 -19.23
CA GLU A 197 19.31 9.28 -18.72
C GLU A 197 19.36 9.32 -17.17
N ALA A 198 18.63 10.23 -16.54
CA ALA A 198 18.52 10.33 -15.08
C ALA A 198 17.94 9.05 -14.47
N GLY A 199 16.88 8.50 -15.07
CA GLY A 199 16.28 7.23 -14.67
C GLY A 199 17.26 6.06 -14.79
N GLN A 200 18.00 5.99 -15.92
CA GLN A 200 19.01 4.96 -16.14
C GLN A 200 20.19 5.06 -15.14
N GLN A 201 20.62 6.27 -14.78
CA GLN A 201 21.64 6.46 -13.74
C GLN A 201 21.15 6.00 -12.36
N LEU A 202 19.86 6.18 -12.07
CA LEU A 202 19.25 5.70 -10.84
C LEU A 202 19.20 4.16 -10.81
N VAL A 203 18.83 3.52 -11.92
CA VAL A 203 18.82 2.04 -12.05
C VAL A 203 20.24 1.47 -11.80
N LYS A 204 21.30 2.15 -12.27
CA LYS A 204 22.69 1.75 -12.01
C LYS A 204 23.10 1.79 -10.53
N ARG A 205 22.34 2.45 -9.66
CA ARG A 205 22.58 2.48 -8.21
C ARG A 205 21.92 1.31 -7.48
N ILE A 206 20.95 0.64 -8.11
CA ILE A 206 20.35 -0.57 -7.55
C ILE A 206 21.36 -1.71 -7.68
N PRO A 207 21.70 -2.45 -6.62
CA PRO A 207 22.65 -3.56 -6.70
C PRO A 207 22.31 -4.59 -7.78
N GLN A 208 21.02 -4.94 -7.93
CA GLN A 208 20.56 -5.85 -8.99
C GLN A 208 20.52 -5.21 -10.39
N ARG A 209 20.87 -3.90 -10.55
CA ARG A 209 20.98 -3.18 -11.83
C ARG A 209 19.73 -3.21 -12.70
N ARG A 210 18.57 -3.34 -12.10
CA ARG A 210 17.27 -3.34 -12.76
C ARG A 210 16.17 -2.80 -11.84
N LEU A 211 15.04 -2.44 -12.43
CA LEU A 211 13.81 -2.23 -11.68
C LEU A 211 13.23 -3.56 -11.21
N GLY A 212 12.49 -3.52 -10.10
CA GLY A 212 11.63 -4.62 -9.71
C GLY A 212 10.37 -4.65 -10.59
N ARG A 213 9.75 -5.82 -10.69
CA ARG A 213 8.44 -6.01 -11.31
C ARG A 213 7.39 -6.12 -10.21
N PRO A 214 6.12 -5.74 -10.48
CA PRO A 214 5.04 -5.86 -9.50
C PRO A 214 4.93 -7.27 -8.88
N GLU A 215 5.13 -8.33 -9.67
CA GLU A 215 5.05 -9.73 -9.24
C GLU A 215 6.11 -10.09 -8.18
N GLU A 216 7.19 -9.34 -8.12
CA GLU A 216 8.25 -9.57 -7.12
C GLU A 216 7.86 -9.07 -5.72
N LEU A 217 6.73 -8.36 -5.60
CA LEU A 217 6.12 -7.98 -4.33
C LEU A 217 5.15 -9.04 -3.78
N ASP A 218 4.69 -9.99 -4.62
CA ASP A 218 3.61 -10.93 -4.30
C ASP A 218 3.93 -11.79 -3.08
N GLY A 219 5.15 -12.32 -3.02
CA GLY A 219 5.56 -13.18 -1.91
C GLY A 219 5.50 -12.47 -0.56
N ALA A 220 5.96 -11.21 -0.50
CA ALA A 220 5.92 -10.40 0.71
C ALA A 220 4.49 -10.00 1.07
N LEU A 221 3.68 -9.60 0.09
CA LEU A 221 2.27 -9.27 0.28
C LEU A 221 1.49 -10.45 0.87
N LEU A 222 1.60 -11.62 0.23
CA LEU A 222 0.89 -12.83 0.64
C LEU A 222 1.33 -13.32 2.02
N LEU A 223 2.64 -13.26 2.32
CA LEU A 223 3.17 -13.56 3.65
C LEU A 223 2.53 -12.68 4.71
N LEU A 224 2.50 -11.36 4.49
CA LEU A 224 1.95 -10.40 5.46
C LEU A 224 0.42 -10.50 5.60
N ALA A 225 -0.29 -10.83 4.52
CA ALA A 225 -1.74 -10.90 4.50
C ALA A 225 -2.31 -12.23 5.04
N SER A 226 -1.55 -13.32 5.02
CA SER A 226 -2.00 -14.68 5.35
C SER A 226 -1.56 -15.16 6.73
N ALA A 227 -1.98 -16.36 7.12
CA ALA A 227 -1.56 -17.06 8.33
C ALA A 227 -0.06 -17.43 8.32
N ALA A 228 0.59 -17.47 7.14
CA ALA A 228 2.03 -17.66 7.06
C ALA A 228 2.83 -16.59 7.82
N GLY A 229 2.29 -15.38 7.92
CA GLY A 229 2.83 -14.28 8.72
C GLY A 229 2.20 -14.13 10.10
N SER A 230 1.59 -15.14 10.68
CA SER A 230 0.80 -15.06 11.93
C SER A 230 1.58 -14.50 13.13
N TYR A 231 2.90 -14.64 13.15
CA TYR A 231 3.77 -14.10 14.22
C TYR A 231 4.56 -12.85 13.78
N ILE A 232 4.17 -12.24 12.64
CA ILE A 232 4.79 -11.03 12.10
C ILE A 232 3.84 -9.85 12.34
N THR A 233 4.25 -8.91 13.21
CA THR A 233 3.57 -7.63 13.43
C THR A 233 4.59 -6.55 13.78
N GLY A 234 4.39 -5.32 13.31
CA GLY A 234 5.32 -4.19 13.46
C GLY A 234 6.55 -4.25 12.56
N ALA A 235 6.62 -5.22 11.65
CA ALA A 235 7.74 -5.40 10.75
C ALA A 235 7.66 -4.48 9.52
N THR A 236 8.85 -4.20 8.93
CA THR A 236 9.01 -3.67 7.57
C THR A 236 9.67 -4.73 6.72
N ILE A 237 9.15 -4.95 5.50
CA ILE A 237 9.76 -5.85 4.52
C ILE A 237 10.14 -5.03 3.30
N GLU A 238 11.43 -4.93 3.06
CA GLU A 238 12.01 -4.24 1.91
C GLU A 238 12.10 -5.20 0.72
N VAL A 239 11.58 -4.74 -0.45
CA VAL A 239 11.66 -5.47 -1.72
C VAL A 239 12.18 -4.49 -2.76
N ASP A 240 13.52 -4.36 -2.87
CA ASP A 240 14.16 -3.23 -3.52
C ASP A 240 15.42 -3.57 -4.33
N GLY A 241 15.72 -4.84 -4.53
CA GLY A 241 16.93 -5.27 -5.23
C GLY A 241 18.25 -4.89 -4.52
N GLY A 242 18.19 -4.68 -3.19
CA GLY A 242 19.31 -4.28 -2.35
C GLY A 242 19.57 -2.79 -2.34
N HIS A 243 18.67 -1.95 -2.89
CA HIS A 243 18.94 -0.52 -3.03
C HIS A 243 19.08 0.19 -1.68
N LEU A 244 18.36 -0.24 -0.65
CA LEU A 244 18.45 0.35 0.69
C LEU A 244 19.83 0.18 1.31
N VAL A 245 20.49 -0.95 1.09
CA VAL A 245 21.80 -1.30 1.65
C VAL A 245 22.96 -1.03 0.69
N SER A 246 22.71 -0.42 -0.48
CA SER A 246 23.78 -0.05 -1.41
C SER A 246 24.66 1.03 -0.82
N SER A 247 25.99 0.93 -1.04
CA SER A 247 26.93 2.02 -0.78
C SER A 247 26.57 3.25 -1.63
N LEU A 248 26.89 4.43 -1.12
CA LEU A 248 26.74 5.72 -1.81
C LEU A 248 27.57 5.79 -3.10
#